data_0e675761adea8f523c545f490ce20f4a
#
_entry.id   0e675761adea8f523c545f490ce20f4a
#
_cell.length_a   1.000
_cell.length_b   1.000
_cell.length_c   1.000
_cell.angle_alpha   90.00
_cell.angle_beta   90.00
_cell.angle_gamma   90.00
#
_symmetry.space_group_name_H-M   'P 1'
#
loop_
_entity.id
_entity.type
_entity.pdbx_description
1 polymer ?
#
loop_
_entity_poly.entity_id
_entity_poly.type
_entity_poly.pdbx_seq_one_letter_code
_entity_poly.pdbx_strand_id
1 'polypeptide(L)' 'MQITVNGEPHQLPTPLSLREALDRLGLVLPTHTALALNERVIPRSALDSTQLQAGDALLIIQPTFGG' A
#
# COMPACT_ATOMS: atom_id res chain seq x y z
N MET A 1 -7.73 -4.36 -11.89
CA MET A 1 -8.34 -3.30 -11.05
C MET A 1 -7.42 -2.10 -10.98
N GLN A 2 -7.98 -0.93 -10.78
CA GLN A 2 -7.19 0.27 -10.63
C GLN A 2 -7.17 0.71 -9.17
N ILE A 3 -5.98 1.03 -8.68
CA ILE A 3 -5.80 1.63 -7.36
C ILE A 3 -4.91 2.85 -7.51
N THR A 4 -4.80 3.67 -6.47
CA THR A 4 -3.82 4.75 -6.44
C THR A 4 -2.80 4.47 -5.35
N VAL A 5 -1.57 4.88 -5.61
CA VAL A 5 -0.48 4.81 -4.63
C VAL A 5 0.13 6.20 -4.55
N ASN A 6 -0.01 6.83 -3.39
CA ASN A 6 0.41 8.22 -3.17
C ASN A 6 -0.15 9.14 -4.26
N GLY A 7 -1.41 8.90 -4.64
CA GLY A 7 -2.09 9.69 -5.66
C GLY A 7 -1.84 9.29 -7.10
N GLU A 8 -0.96 8.34 -7.35
CA GLU A 8 -0.67 7.89 -8.72
C GLU A 8 -1.45 6.63 -9.05
N PRO A 9 -2.11 6.58 -10.22
CA PRO A 9 -2.89 5.40 -10.58
C PRO A 9 -2.02 4.25 -11.05
N HIS A 10 -2.43 3.03 -10.67
CA HIS A 10 -1.77 1.80 -11.08
C HIS A 10 -2.80 0.75 -11.40
N GLN A 11 -2.53 -0.04 -12.44
CA GLN A 11 -3.39 -1.17 -12.80
C GLN A 11 -2.78 -2.46 -12.25
N LEU A 12 -3.61 -3.23 -11.53
CA LEU A 12 -3.17 -4.46 -10.91
C LEU A 12 -4.18 -5.57 -11.19
N PRO A 13 -3.75 -6.83 -11.20
CA PRO A 13 -4.69 -7.94 -11.35
C PRO A 13 -5.53 -8.14 -10.09
N THR A 14 -6.66 -8.81 -10.22
CA THR A 14 -7.51 -9.20 -9.11
C THR A 14 -7.66 -10.71 -9.12
N PRO A 15 -7.78 -11.37 -7.96
CA PRO A 15 -7.62 -10.81 -6.60
C PRO A 15 -6.14 -10.59 -6.28
N LEU A 16 -5.88 -9.68 -5.34
CA LEU A 16 -4.51 -9.36 -4.97
C LEU A 16 -4.47 -8.89 -3.53
N SER A 17 -3.54 -9.44 -2.74
CA SER A 17 -3.33 -8.96 -1.38
C SER A 17 -2.47 -7.70 -1.40
N LEU A 18 -2.50 -6.99 -0.29
CA LEU A 18 -1.69 -5.78 -0.17
C LEU A 18 -0.20 -6.11 -0.27
N ARG A 19 0.22 -7.24 0.30
CA ARG A 19 1.60 -7.71 0.19
C ARG A 19 2.00 -7.93 -1.27
N GLU A 20 1.14 -8.62 -2.01
CA GLU A 20 1.41 -8.90 -3.40
C GLU A 20 1.47 -7.63 -4.25
N ALA A 21 0.63 -6.65 -3.93
CA ALA A 21 0.63 -5.39 -4.63
C ALA A 21 1.95 -4.65 -4.43
N LEU A 22 2.45 -4.62 -3.19
CA LEU A 22 3.73 -3.98 -2.91
C LEU A 22 4.86 -4.65 -3.68
N ASP A 23 4.84 -5.99 -3.73
CA ASP A 23 5.85 -6.72 -4.48
C ASP A 23 5.81 -6.41 -5.97
N ARG A 24 4.61 -6.37 -6.55
CA ARG A 24 4.44 -6.07 -7.97
C ARG A 24 4.88 -4.66 -8.34
N LEU A 25 4.66 -3.72 -7.43
CA LEU A 25 5.02 -2.32 -7.66
C LEU A 25 6.47 -2.03 -7.31
N GLY A 26 7.18 -3.02 -6.78
CA GLY A 26 8.58 -2.84 -6.39
C GLY A 26 8.73 -1.94 -5.18
N LEU A 27 7.70 -1.85 -4.35
CA LEU A 27 7.71 -1.00 -3.18
C LEU A 27 8.20 -1.76 -1.97
N VAL A 28 9.17 -1.18 -1.28
CA VAL A 28 9.72 -1.75 -0.05
C VAL A 28 9.30 -0.84 1.09
N LEU A 29 8.83 -1.45 2.20
CA LEU A 29 8.44 -0.69 3.38
C LEU A 29 9.58 -0.74 4.40
N PRO A 30 10.38 0.32 4.52
CA PRO A 30 11.40 0.39 5.55
C PRO A 30 10.78 0.35 6.95
N THR A 31 11.61 0.09 7.95
CA THR A 31 11.16 -0.14 9.31
C THR A 31 10.26 0.96 9.88
N HIS A 32 10.51 2.20 9.51
CA HIS A 32 9.76 3.34 10.06
C HIS A 32 8.70 3.88 9.12
N THR A 33 8.25 3.07 8.17
CA THR A 33 7.26 3.48 7.20
C THR A 33 5.90 2.94 7.59
N ALA A 34 4.88 3.77 7.54
CA ALA A 34 3.50 3.37 7.78
C ALA A 34 2.76 3.27 6.44
N LEU A 35 1.75 2.42 6.41
CA LEU A 35 0.91 2.22 5.24
C LEU A 35 -0.54 2.47 5.62
N ALA A 36 -1.23 3.26 4.83
CA ALA A 36 -2.65 3.50 5.02
C ALA A 36 -3.42 3.08 3.77
N LEU A 37 -4.53 2.41 3.98
CA LEU A 37 -5.43 2.00 2.90
C LEU A 37 -6.77 2.67 3.15
N ASN A 38 -7.17 3.55 2.24
CA ASN A 38 -8.40 4.34 2.37
C ASN A 38 -8.47 5.05 3.73
N GLU A 39 -7.37 5.72 4.09
CA GLU A 39 -7.24 6.51 5.32
C GLU A 39 -7.19 5.66 6.61
N ARG A 40 -6.99 4.37 6.48
CA ARG A 40 -6.87 3.48 7.64
C ARG A 40 -5.47 2.87 7.67
N VAL A 41 -4.77 3.06 8.78
CA VAL A 41 -3.42 2.49 8.93
C VAL A 41 -3.51 0.97 9.00
N ILE A 42 -2.69 0.31 8.19
CA ILE A 42 -2.64 -1.15 8.12
C ILE A 42 -1.34 -1.60 8.77
N PRO A 43 -1.43 -2.42 9.83
CA PRO A 43 -0.20 -2.95 10.44
C PRO A 43 0.51 -3.92 9.51
N ARG A 44 1.81 -4.03 9.65
CA ARG A 44 2.60 -4.93 8.80
C ARG A 44 2.13 -6.37 8.88
N SER A 45 1.65 -6.79 10.05
CA SER A 45 1.15 -8.15 10.23
C SER A 45 -0.12 -8.44 9.44
N ALA A 46 -0.80 -7.42 8.96
CA ALA A 46 -2.04 -7.58 8.21
C ALA A 46 -1.86 -7.48 6.69
N LEU A 47 -0.63 -7.28 6.20
CA LEU A 47 -0.39 -7.10 4.77
C LEU A 47 -0.81 -8.31 3.95
N ASP A 48 -0.54 -9.51 4.45
CA ASP A 48 -0.85 -10.73 3.72
C ASP A 48 -2.35 -11.05 3.73
N SER A 49 -3.08 -10.57 4.72
CA SER A 49 -4.51 -10.85 4.87
C SER A 49 -5.41 -9.74 4.36
N THR A 50 -4.84 -8.61 3.95
CA THR A 50 -5.64 -7.49 3.44
C THR A 50 -5.76 -7.61 1.93
N GLN A 51 -6.99 -7.73 1.45
CA GLN A 51 -7.27 -7.83 0.02
C GLN A 51 -7.58 -6.45 -0.55
N LEU A 52 -7.00 -6.14 -1.70
CA LEU A 52 -7.26 -4.89 -2.39
C LEU A 52 -8.53 -4.99 -3.22
N GLN A 53 -9.19 -3.85 -3.39
CA GLN A 53 -10.38 -3.73 -4.22
C GLN A 53 -10.21 -2.58 -5.19
N ALA A 54 -10.95 -2.64 -6.28
CA ALA A 54 -10.91 -1.57 -7.29
C ALA A 54 -11.25 -0.23 -6.64
N GLY A 55 -10.45 0.79 -6.94
CA GLY A 55 -10.66 2.11 -6.40
C GLY A 55 -9.96 2.38 -5.07
N ASP A 56 -9.27 1.40 -4.51
CA ASP A 56 -8.57 1.61 -3.25
C ASP A 56 -7.47 2.65 -3.39
N ALA A 57 -7.28 3.44 -2.34
CA ALA A 57 -6.25 4.46 -2.26
C ALA A 57 -5.21 4.05 -1.21
N LEU A 58 -3.99 3.84 -1.68
CA LEU A 58 -2.89 3.41 -0.85
C LEU A 58 -1.96 4.59 -0.60
N LEU A 59 -1.62 4.83 0.66
CA LEU A 59 -0.72 5.90 1.04
C LEU A 59 0.45 5.34 1.83
N ILE A 60 1.66 5.61 1.37
CA ILE A 60 2.87 5.20 2.07
C ILE A 60 3.41 6.42 2.78
N ILE A 61 3.44 6.35 4.10
CA ILE A 61 3.83 7.47 4.95
C ILE A 61 5.24 7.23 5.46
N GLN A 62 6.17 8.06 5.01
CA GLN A 62 7.55 7.98 5.46
C GLN A 62 7.82 9.12 6.42
N PRO A 63 8.28 8.81 7.63
CA PRO A 63 8.61 9.87 8.57
C PRO A 63 9.79 10.68 8.06
N THR A 64 9.72 11.98 8.26
CA THR A 64 10.81 12.86 7.94
C THR A 64 11.60 13.10 9.21
N PHE A 65 12.86 12.67 9.19
CA PHE A 65 13.71 12.88 10.33
C PHE A 65 14.51 14.15 10.11
N GLY A 66 14.20 15.06 10.94
CA GLY A 66 14.97 16.19 11.31
C GLY A 66 15.90 16.83 10.30
N GLY A 67 15.58 17.28 9.52
CA GLY A 67 16.50 17.94 8.77
C GLY A 67 16.52 17.74 7.37
#